data_d4fd6fba80e8accd06ee420262679e24
#
_entry.id   d4fd6fba80e8accd06ee420262679e24
#
_cell.length_a   1.000
_cell.length_b   1.000
_cell.length_c   1.000
_cell.angle_alpha   90.00
_cell.angle_beta   90.00
_cell.angle_gamma   90.00
#
_symmetry.space_group_name_H-M   'P 1'
#
loop_
_entity.id
_entity.type
_entity.pdbx_description
1 polymer ?
#
loop_
_entity_poly.entity_id
_entity_poly.type
_entity_poly.pdbx_seq_one_letter_code
_entity_poly.pdbx_strand_id
1 'polypeptide(L)'
;MAVNYRETPAGQLQAIDGIRLFVGQAGIKKPQHDDLTLIQLSNGSTVGAVFTQNRFCAAPVRICKQHLFDADGVRALVINTGNANAGTGEEGHDRAMAVCEAAAEQAGCTLTQVLPFSTGVILEPLPADKIIAALPKLRPAGWADAARAIMTTDTVPKSASREGKVGEKHTVRATGIAKGSGMIHPNMATMLGFIATDAKVSQPVLQLMTQEIADDTFNSITVDGDTSTNDSFIIIATGKNGQSEIDNIADPRYKQLKNLLCGLALELAQAIVRDGEGATKFITIEVCNAESRDEARQAAYAVARSPLVKTAFFASDPNLGRLLAAVGCSGVDLDCNTLKMWLNGVLVAEKGGRAAGYTEEQGQAVMNESEITVRIDLQRGREQATVYTCDLSHDYVSINADYRS
;
A
#
# COMPACT_ATOMS: atom_id res chain seq x y z
N MET A 1 2.81 -5.19 18.10
CA MET A 1 4.13 -4.87 17.48
C MET A 1 4.13 -5.52 16.11
N ALA A 2 4.61 -4.80 15.09
CA ALA A 2 4.68 -5.33 13.73
C ALA A 2 5.55 -6.60 13.64
N VAL A 3 5.13 -7.55 12.80
CA VAL A 3 5.81 -8.86 12.64
C VAL A 3 7.12 -8.66 11.88
N ASN A 4 8.25 -8.86 12.56
CA ASN A 4 9.61 -8.73 11.99
C ASN A 4 9.81 -7.43 11.17
N TYR A 5 9.17 -6.34 11.57
CA TYR A 5 9.34 -5.03 10.97
C TYR A 5 9.66 -3.98 12.02
N ARG A 6 10.58 -3.10 11.68
CA ARG A 6 10.98 -1.95 12.51
C ARG A 6 11.03 -0.71 11.64
N GLU A 7 10.78 0.43 12.26
CA GLU A 7 10.94 1.72 11.62
C GLU A 7 12.33 1.87 10.98
N THR A 8 12.38 2.35 9.74
CA THR A 8 13.64 2.70 9.08
C THR A 8 14.24 3.94 9.74
N PRO A 9 15.50 3.87 10.23
CA PRO A 9 16.15 5.01 10.84
C PRO A 9 16.17 6.23 9.89
N ALA A 10 15.87 7.42 10.43
CA ALA A 10 15.79 8.65 9.63
C ALA A 10 17.06 8.91 8.79
N GLY A 11 18.24 8.55 9.31
CA GLY A 11 19.52 8.69 8.58
C GLY A 11 19.69 7.74 7.38
N GLN A 12 18.82 6.75 7.22
CA GLN A 12 18.81 5.83 6.07
C GLN A 12 17.80 6.27 4.98
N LEU A 13 16.95 7.24 5.30
CA LEU A 13 15.98 7.78 4.36
C LEU A 13 16.63 8.91 3.55
N GLN A 14 16.71 8.72 2.25
CA GLN A 14 17.36 9.66 1.35
C GLN A 14 16.44 10.82 1.01
N ALA A 15 16.96 12.04 1.07
CA ALA A 15 16.29 13.20 0.51
C ALA A 15 16.20 13.07 -1.03
N ILE A 16 15.07 13.45 -1.59
CA ILE A 16 14.85 13.48 -3.04
C ILE A 16 14.84 14.93 -3.50
N ASP A 17 15.77 15.26 -4.36
CA ASP A 17 15.87 16.62 -4.92
C ASP A 17 14.57 16.99 -5.63
N GLY A 18 14.06 18.18 -5.35
CA GLY A 18 12.77 18.65 -5.87
C GLY A 18 11.57 18.32 -5.00
N ILE A 19 11.76 17.64 -3.84
CA ILE A 19 10.72 17.40 -2.83
C ILE A 19 11.04 18.21 -1.58
N ARG A 20 10.03 18.87 -1.02
CA ARG A 20 10.06 19.49 0.31
C ARG A 20 8.89 18.97 1.13
N LEU A 21 9.18 18.55 2.34
CA LEU A 21 8.21 17.97 3.27
C LEU A 21 7.97 18.91 4.43
N PHE A 22 6.72 19.05 4.82
CA PHE A 22 6.30 19.81 5.99
C PHE A 22 5.26 19.01 6.76
N VAL A 23 5.33 19.07 8.10
CA VAL A 23 4.36 18.44 8.98
C VAL A 23 3.93 19.38 10.09
N GLY A 24 2.78 19.11 10.66
CA GLY A 24 2.28 19.86 11.80
C GLY A 24 0.97 19.32 12.35
N GLN A 25 0.44 20.03 13.32
CA GLN A 25 -0.75 19.65 14.07
C GLN A 25 -1.91 20.56 13.71
N ALA A 26 -2.95 19.98 13.12
CA ALA A 26 -4.24 20.64 12.94
C ALA A 26 -5.20 20.33 14.12
N GLY A 27 -4.90 19.29 14.92
CA GLY A 27 -5.73 18.85 16.03
C GLY A 27 -7.07 18.28 15.57
N ILE A 28 -7.00 17.40 14.56
CA ILE A 28 -8.18 16.79 13.92
C ILE A 28 -8.85 15.82 14.88
N LYS A 29 -8.11 14.84 15.39
CA LYS A 29 -8.64 13.85 16.35
C LYS A 29 -7.78 13.74 17.61
N LYS A 30 -6.48 13.51 17.49
CA LYS A 30 -5.57 13.32 18.62
C LYS A 30 -4.81 14.60 18.95
N PRO A 31 -4.81 15.08 20.21
CA PRO A 31 -3.96 16.20 20.61
C PRO A 31 -2.48 15.77 20.58
N GLN A 32 -1.59 16.73 20.32
CA GLN A 32 -0.12 16.54 20.35
C GLN A 32 0.40 15.47 19.37
N HIS A 33 -0.31 15.26 18.27
CA HIS A 33 0.09 14.38 17.17
C HIS A 33 0.15 15.19 15.87
N ASP A 34 1.23 15.03 15.10
CA ASP A 34 1.26 15.60 13.75
C ASP A 34 0.25 14.85 12.88
N ASP A 35 -0.77 15.57 12.41
CA ASP A 35 -1.91 15.04 11.67
C ASP A 35 -2.14 15.73 10.32
N LEU A 36 -1.17 16.58 9.94
CA LEU A 36 -1.17 17.30 8.67
C LEU A 36 0.22 17.25 8.03
N THR A 37 0.27 16.82 6.78
CA THR A 37 1.48 16.73 5.97
C THR A 37 1.27 17.49 4.65
N LEU A 38 2.27 18.30 4.27
CA LEU A 38 2.32 18.95 2.97
C LEU A 38 3.60 18.51 2.25
N ILE A 39 3.45 17.92 1.07
CA ILE A 39 4.55 17.55 0.18
C ILE A 39 4.56 18.53 -0.99
N GLN A 40 5.60 19.35 -1.10
CA GLN A 40 5.76 20.28 -2.21
C GLN A 40 6.71 19.72 -3.27
N LEU A 41 6.33 19.84 -4.52
CA LEU A 41 7.06 19.36 -5.68
C LEU A 41 7.67 20.53 -6.46
N SER A 42 8.88 20.33 -6.98
CA SER A 42 9.50 21.27 -7.92
C SER A 42 8.71 21.33 -9.23
N ASN A 43 8.78 22.47 -9.88
CA ASN A 43 8.20 22.61 -11.21
C ASN A 43 8.79 21.60 -12.20
N GLY A 44 7.96 21.04 -13.08
CA GLY A 44 8.31 20.00 -14.04
C GLY A 44 8.35 18.57 -13.46
N SER A 45 7.92 18.36 -12.20
CA SER A 45 7.68 17.02 -11.67
C SER A 45 6.47 16.40 -12.34
N THR A 46 6.54 15.08 -12.60
CA THR A 46 5.40 14.28 -13.07
C THR A 46 4.87 13.39 -11.95
N VAL A 47 3.58 13.03 -12.01
CA VAL A 47 2.89 12.27 -10.97
C VAL A 47 2.05 11.17 -11.56
N GLY A 48 2.42 9.91 -11.30
CA GLY A 48 1.57 8.76 -11.57
C GLY A 48 0.70 8.44 -10.35
N ALA A 49 -0.56 8.10 -10.57
CA ALA A 49 -1.50 7.90 -9.49
C ALA A 49 -2.46 6.72 -9.74
N VAL A 50 -2.73 5.97 -8.68
CA VAL A 50 -3.74 4.91 -8.67
C VAL A 50 -4.62 5.09 -7.45
N PHE A 51 -5.93 4.92 -7.62
CA PHE A 51 -6.93 5.20 -6.60
C PHE A 51 -7.90 4.05 -6.41
N THR A 52 -8.55 4.02 -5.24
CA THR A 52 -9.60 3.05 -4.92
C THR A 52 -10.67 2.92 -6.01
N GLN A 53 -11.13 1.69 -6.22
CA GLN A 53 -12.29 1.37 -7.06
C GLN A 53 -13.58 1.25 -6.24
N ASN A 54 -13.53 1.49 -4.93
CA ASN A 54 -14.72 1.52 -4.10
C ASN A 54 -15.70 2.56 -4.65
N ARG A 55 -16.92 2.16 -4.95
CA ARG A 55 -17.96 3.08 -5.47
C ARG A 55 -18.36 4.14 -4.45
N PHE A 56 -18.17 3.87 -3.16
CA PHE A 56 -18.33 4.84 -2.08
C PHE A 56 -17.05 5.67 -1.90
N CYS A 57 -16.56 6.21 -3.00
CA CYS A 57 -15.30 6.93 -3.11
C CYS A 57 -15.33 8.26 -2.36
N ALA A 58 -14.31 8.52 -1.54
CA ALA A 58 -14.17 9.74 -0.75
C ALA A 58 -13.99 11.01 -1.62
N ALA A 59 -14.38 12.17 -1.09
CA ALA A 59 -14.24 13.45 -1.77
C ALA A 59 -12.80 13.75 -2.22
N PRO A 60 -11.76 13.56 -1.39
CA PRO A 60 -10.36 13.77 -1.80
C PRO A 60 -9.96 13.00 -3.04
N VAL A 61 -10.38 11.71 -3.15
CA VAL A 61 -10.04 10.87 -4.31
C VAL A 61 -10.70 11.39 -5.59
N ARG A 62 -11.95 11.87 -5.51
CA ARG A 62 -12.64 12.47 -6.66
C ARG A 62 -11.95 13.75 -7.10
N ILE A 63 -11.54 14.59 -6.16
CA ILE A 63 -10.79 15.82 -6.45
C ILE A 63 -9.44 15.50 -7.06
N CYS A 64 -8.69 14.52 -6.53
CA CYS A 64 -7.41 14.09 -7.11
C CYS A 64 -7.57 13.68 -8.58
N LYS A 65 -8.58 12.87 -8.91
CA LYS A 65 -8.85 12.45 -10.29
C LYS A 65 -9.16 13.63 -11.21
N GLN A 66 -9.94 14.60 -10.73
CA GLN A 66 -10.28 15.82 -11.48
C GLN A 66 -9.05 16.71 -11.67
N HIS A 67 -8.30 16.98 -10.60
CA HIS A 67 -7.12 17.83 -10.66
C HIS A 67 -6.01 17.24 -11.55
N LEU A 68 -5.80 15.93 -11.51
CA LEU A 68 -4.84 15.25 -12.41
C LEU A 68 -5.23 15.35 -13.88
N PHE A 69 -6.52 15.45 -14.18
CA PHE A 69 -7.01 15.67 -15.54
C PHE A 69 -6.88 17.13 -15.99
N ASP A 70 -7.17 18.08 -15.09
CA ASP A 70 -7.25 19.51 -15.42
C ASP A 70 -5.92 20.27 -15.30
N ALA A 71 -4.98 19.77 -14.50
CA ALA A 71 -3.76 20.50 -14.17
C ALA A 71 -2.66 20.37 -15.21
N ASP A 72 -1.91 21.45 -15.40
CA ASP A 72 -0.59 21.42 -16.04
C ASP A 72 0.48 21.08 -14.98
N GLY A 73 0.49 19.79 -14.58
CA GLY A 73 1.38 19.23 -13.55
C GLY A 73 0.89 19.44 -12.11
N VAL A 74 1.48 18.69 -11.18
CA VAL A 74 1.18 18.73 -9.74
C VAL A 74 2.30 19.43 -8.99
N ARG A 75 1.95 20.26 -8.00
CA ARG A 75 2.90 21.06 -7.24
C ARG A 75 2.83 20.82 -5.73
N ALA A 76 1.71 20.28 -5.23
CA ALA A 76 1.55 19.97 -3.82
C ALA A 76 0.63 18.77 -3.59
N LEU A 77 0.94 18.00 -2.54
CA LEU A 77 0.05 17.01 -1.96
C LEU A 77 -0.22 17.44 -0.52
N VAL A 78 -1.48 17.54 -0.13
CA VAL A 78 -1.91 17.82 1.25
C VAL A 78 -2.61 16.60 1.82
N ILE A 79 -2.13 16.11 2.97
CA ILE A 79 -2.56 14.85 3.57
C ILE A 79 -3.00 15.15 5.00
N ASN A 80 -4.23 14.80 5.35
CA ASN A 80 -4.71 14.85 6.73
C ASN A 80 -5.02 13.46 7.28
N THR A 81 -4.80 13.28 8.60
CA THR A 81 -5.16 12.06 9.32
C THR A 81 -6.22 12.33 10.38
N GLY A 82 -6.93 11.27 10.79
CA GLY A 82 -8.00 11.33 11.80
C GLY A 82 -9.40 11.51 11.22
N ASN A 83 -9.54 11.97 9.98
CA ASN A 83 -10.80 12.14 9.27
C ASN A 83 -10.63 11.71 7.81
N ALA A 84 -11.49 10.81 7.32
CA ALA A 84 -11.43 10.27 5.98
C ALA A 84 -12.08 11.18 4.92
N ASN A 85 -12.93 12.10 5.32
CA ASN A 85 -13.78 12.91 4.43
C ASN A 85 -14.52 12.05 3.39
N ALA A 86 -15.05 10.93 3.84
CA ALA A 86 -15.81 9.96 3.07
C ALA A 86 -17.26 9.91 3.58
N GLY A 87 -18.23 9.79 2.67
CA GLY A 87 -19.64 9.82 3.03
C GLY A 87 -20.15 11.18 3.47
N THR A 88 -19.47 12.26 3.10
CA THR A 88 -19.73 13.65 3.54
C THR A 88 -20.44 14.50 2.48
N GLY A 89 -20.83 13.90 1.35
CA GLY A 89 -21.60 14.56 0.30
C GLY A 89 -20.87 15.74 -0.36
N GLU A 90 -21.64 16.74 -0.82
CA GLU A 90 -21.10 17.97 -1.44
C GLU A 90 -20.35 18.82 -0.42
N GLU A 91 -20.83 18.91 0.81
CA GLU A 91 -20.14 19.66 1.87
C GLU A 91 -18.70 19.16 2.09
N GLY A 92 -18.49 17.83 2.06
CA GLY A 92 -17.15 17.26 2.17
C GLY A 92 -16.25 17.58 0.98
N HIS A 93 -16.83 17.69 -0.21
CA HIS A 93 -16.12 18.15 -1.42
C HIS A 93 -15.70 19.61 -1.27
N ASP A 94 -16.63 20.50 -0.91
CA ASP A 94 -16.35 21.94 -0.77
C ASP A 94 -15.31 22.22 0.32
N ARG A 95 -15.38 21.51 1.44
CA ARG A 95 -14.38 21.58 2.52
C ARG A 95 -13.00 21.13 2.05
N ALA A 96 -12.91 20.07 1.26
CA ALA A 96 -11.63 19.61 0.70
C ALA A 96 -11.09 20.59 -0.34
N MET A 97 -11.96 21.21 -1.16
CA MET A 97 -11.56 22.26 -2.11
C MET A 97 -11.00 23.49 -1.38
N ALA A 98 -11.62 23.93 -0.28
CA ALA A 98 -11.11 25.02 0.55
C ALA A 98 -9.71 24.70 1.14
N VAL A 99 -9.47 23.45 1.54
CA VAL A 99 -8.15 23.00 1.99
C VAL A 99 -7.14 23.03 0.82
N CYS A 100 -7.55 22.62 -0.38
CA CYS A 100 -6.69 22.69 -1.58
C CYS A 100 -6.32 24.15 -1.92
N GLU A 101 -7.26 25.09 -1.82
CA GLU A 101 -7.02 26.51 -2.07
C GLU A 101 -5.96 27.08 -1.09
N ALA A 102 -6.13 26.82 0.20
CA ALA A 102 -5.16 27.25 1.21
C ALA A 102 -3.78 26.59 1.03
N ALA A 103 -3.75 25.31 0.63
CA ALA A 103 -2.51 24.61 0.35
C ALA A 103 -1.84 25.13 -0.94
N ALA A 104 -2.60 25.56 -1.94
CA ALA A 104 -2.10 26.19 -3.15
C ALA A 104 -1.42 27.53 -2.86
N GLU A 105 -2.05 28.38 -2.03
CA GLU A 105 -1.44 29.63 -1.54
C GLU A 105 -0.12 29.36 -0.82
N GLN A 106 -0.09 28.39 0.10
CA GLN A 106 1.11 28.00 0.84
C GLN A 106 2.22 27.47 -0.07
N ALA A 107 1.87 26.74 -1.12
CA ALA A 107 2.81 26.15 -2.07
C ALA A 107 3.22 27.08 -3.21
N GLY A 108 2.53 28.21 -3.40
CA GLY A 108 2.72 29.13 -4.51
C GLY A 108 2.36 28.51 -5.85
N CYS A 109 1.20 27.86 -5.94
CA CYS A 109 0.73 27.18 -7.14
C CYS A 109 -0.79 27.40 -7.33
N THR A 110 -1.37 26.83 -8.40
CA THR A 110 -2.82 26.92 -8.64
C THR A 110 -3.59 25.84 -7.90
N LEU A 111 -4.88 26.07 -7.67
CA LEU A 111 -5.76 25.13 -7.00
C LEU A 111 -5.72 23.72 -7.59
N THR A 112 -5.78 23.59 -8.91
CA THR A 112 -5.78 22.30 -9.61
C THR A 112 -4.43 21.57 -9.54
N GLN A 113 -3.35 22.26 -9.14
CA GLN A 113 -2.03 21.65 -8.93
C GLN A 113 -1.86 21.03 -7.53
N VAL A 114 -2.92 21.02 -6.69
CA VAL A 114 -2.92 20.42 -5.36
C VAL A 114 -3.72 19.14 -5.36
N LEU A 115 -3.16 18.07 -4.81
CA LEU A 115 -3.84 16.79 -4.61
C LEU A 115 -4.14 16.61 -3.11
N PRO A 116 -5.42 16.52 -2.69
CA PRO A 116 -5.80 16.27 -1.31
C PRO A 116 -5.86 14.77 -1.00
N PHE A 117 -5.44 14.39 0.20
CA PHE A 117 -5.56 13.02 0.73
C PHE A 117 -6.07 13.09 2.17
N SER A 118 -6.97 12.19 2.52
CA SER A 118 -7.53 12.08 3.86
C SER A 118 -7.57 10.63 4.31
N THR A 119 -7.39 10.38 5.60
CA THR A 119 -7.53 9.04 6.19
C THR A 119 -8.00 9.15 7.64
N GLY A 120 -8.85 8.22 8.08
CA GLY A 120 -9.41 8.19 9.43
C GLY A 120 -10.90 7.86 9.44
N VAL A 121 -11.67 8.51 10.29
CA VAL A 121 -13.09 8.22 10.50
C VAL A 121 -13.93 8.63 9.29
N ILE A 122 -14.85 7.74 8.90
CA ILE A 122 -15.84 7.93 7.82
C ILE A 122 -17.11 8.56 8.40
N LEU A 123 -17.87 9.33 7.59
CA LEU A 123 -19.12 10.02 7.92
C LEU A 123 -18.99 11.23 8.88
N GLU A 124 -17.77 11.63 9.21
CA GLU A 124 -17.54 12.86 9.98
C GLU A 124 -17.18 14.02 9.06
N PRO A 125 -17.73 15.23 9.28
CA PRO A 125 -17.35 16.41 8.51
C PRO A 125 -15.86 16.72 8.62
N LEU A 126 -15.21 17.02 7.50
CA LEU A 126 -13.80 17.43 7.51
C LEU A 126 -13.65 18.75 8.28
N PRO A 127 -12.79 18.85 9.31
CA PRO A 127 -12.56 20.10 10.03
C PRO A 127 -11.62 21.04 9.24
N ALA A 128 -12.10 21.50 8.07
CA ALA A 128 -11.32 22.29 7.12
C ALA A 128 -10.71 23.54 7.75
N ASP A 129 -11.46 24.26 8.61
CA ASP A 129 -10.98 25.47 9.28
C ASP A 129 -9.73 25.22 10.13
N LYS A 130 -9.67 24.05 10.83
CA LYS A 130 -8.49 23.67 11.61
C LYS A 130 -7.30 23.40 10.70
N ILE A 131 -7.53 22.68 9.60
CA ILE A 131 -6.49 22.34 8.62
C ILE A 131 -5.93 23.61 7.98
N ILE A 132 -6.80 24.51 7.51
CA ILE A 132 -6.43 25.79 6.90
C ILE A 132 -5.64 26.66 7.89
N ALA A 133 -6.07 26.76 9.14
CA ALA A 133 -5.36 27.51 10.18
C ALA A 133 -3.99 26.90 10.57
N ALA A 134 -3.78 25.60 10.32
CA ALA A 134 -2.54 24.89 10.60
C ALA A 134 -1.52 24.99 9.44
N LEU A 135 -1.95 25.07 8.18
CA LEU A 135 -1.08 25.10 7.01
C LEU A 135 0.07 26.10 7.11
N PRO A 136 -0.15 27.39 7.50
CA PRO A 136 0.96 28.36 7.63
C PRO A 136 1.93 28.06 8.78
N LYS A 137 1.57 27.15 9.69
CA LYS A 137 2.35 26.80 10.89
C LYS A 137 3.12 25.50 10.73
N LEU A 138 3.05 24.85 9.57
CA LEU A 138 3.77 23.62 9.28
C LEU A 138 5.28 23.87 9.36
N ARG A 139 6.00 22.92 9.99
CA ARG A 139 7.44 22.94 10.10
C ARG A 139 8.10 22.10 9.00
N PRO A 140 9.29 22.47 8.51
CA PRO A 140 10.08 21.59 7.64
C PRO A 140 10.31 20.23 8.30
N ALA A 141 10.26 19.16 7.52
CA ALA A 141 10.30 17.79 7.99
C ALA A 141 11.09 16.87 7.05
N GLY A 142 11.46 15.71 7.56
CA GLY A 142 12.01 14.62 6.78
C GLY A 142 10.96 13.54 6.47
N TRP A 143 11.37 12.54 5.71
CA TRP A 143 10.52 11.40 5.36
C TRP A 143 10.05 10.61 6.57
N ALA A 144 10.88 10.48 7.62
CA ALA A 144 10.50 9.82 8.86
C ALA A 144 9.36 10.56 9.59
N ASP A 145 9.41 11.90 9.63
CA ASP A 145 8.34 12.71 10.24
C ASP A 145 7.05 12.58 9.44
N ALA A 146 7.15 12.66 8.10
CA ALA A 146 5.99 12.50 7.23
C ALA A 146 5.36 11.10 7.37
N ALA A 147 6.18 10.03 7.46
CA ALA A 147 5.69 8.68 7.69
C ALA A 147 4.90 8.55 9.02
N ARG A 148 5.35 9.24 10.08
CA ARG A 148 4.62 9.27 11.36
C ARG A 148 3.34 10.09 11.27
N ALA A 149 3.38 11.22 10.58
CA ALA A 149 2.25 12.13 10.49
C ALA A 149 1.06 11.57 9.68
N ILE A 150 1.29 10.59 8.80
CA ILE A 150 0.22 9.95 8.03
C ILE A 150 -0.39 8.70 8.70
N MET A 151 0.12 8.27 9.87
CA MET A 151 -0.38 7.10 10.61
C MET A 151 -1.79 7.32 11.18
N THR A 152 -2.55 6.23 11.31
CA THR A 152 -3.85 6.19 11.99
C THR A 152 -3.88 5.14 13.10
N THR A 153 -4.14 3.88 12.79
CA THR A 153 -4.05 2.71 13.69
C THR A 153 -2.71 1.97 13.58
N ASP A 154 -1.86 2.43 12.70
CA ASP A 154 -0.49 1.93 12.54
C ASP A 154 0.28 1.94 13.86
N THR A 155 1.05 0.89 14.14
CA THR A 155 1.89 0.83 15.33
C THR A 155 3.33 1.25 15.06
N VAL A 156 3.75 1.22 13.77
CA VAL A 156 5.10 1.57 13.31
C VAL A 156 5.01 2.39 12.02
N PRO A 157 5.76 3.51 11.92
CA PRO A 157 5.86 4.27 10.67
C PRO A 157 6.48 3.41 9.56
N LYS A 158 5.93 3.49 8.35
CA LYS A 158 6.39 2.73 7.20
C LYS A 158 7.09 3.64 6.21
N SER A 159 8.39 3.45 6.08
CA SER A 159 9.25 4.24 5.20
C SER A 159 10.43 3.42 4.70
N ALA A 160 10.86 3.65 3.48
CA ALA A 160 12.02 3.00 2.92
C ALA A 160 12.69 3.87 1.85
N SER A 161 13.98 3.63 1.60
CA SER A 161 14.73 4.27 0.52
C SER A 161 15.52 3.24 -0.25
N ARG A 162 15.63 3.47 -1.55
CA ARG A 162 16.48 2.67 -2.45
C ARG A 162 17.23 3.57 -3.41
N GLU A 163 18.41 3.13 -3.79
CA GLU A 163 19.14 3.72 -4.89
C GLU A 163 19.66 2.62 -5.83
N GLY A 164 19.83 2.96 -7.08
CA GLY A 164 20.33 2.03 -8.07
C GLY A 164 20.70 2.70 -9.37
N LYS A 165 21.47 2.00 -10.21
CA LYS A 165 21.81 2.48 -11.52
C LYS A 165 20.63 2.30 -12.49
N VAL A 166 20.29 3.40 -13.18
CA VAL A 166 19.31 3.41 -14.26
C VAL A 166 20.01 3.99 -15.49
N GLY A 167 20.27 3.14 -16.47
CA GLY A 167 21.23 3.39 -17.51
C GLY A 167 22.68 3.24 -17.01
N GLU A 168 23.64 3.62 -17.87
CA GLU A 168 25.05 3.37 -17.58
C GLU A 168 25.68 4.38 -16.61
N LYS A 169 25.21 5.64 -16.61
CA LYS A 169 25.92 6.77 -15.99
C LYS A 169 25.26 7.34 -14.74
N HIS A 170 23.99 7.07 -14.49
CA HIS A 170 23.25 7.77 -13.45
C HIS A 170 22.81 6.81 -12.34
N THR A 171 22.95 7.27 -11.12
CA THR A 171 22.30 6.68 -9.96
C THR A 171 20.98 7.40 -9.75
N VAL A 172 19.92 6.63 -9.59
CA VAL A 172 18.57 7.11 -9.27
C VAL A 172 18.28 6.78 -7.82
N ARG A 173 17.70 7.73 -7.12
CA ARG A 173 17.22 7.58 -5.75
C ARG A 173 15.71 7.56 -5.71
N ALA A 174 15.18 6.77 -4.79
CA ALA A 174 13.76 6.75 -4.49
C ALA A 174 13.56 6.60 -2.98
N THR A 175 12.62 7.36 -2.44
CA THR A 175 12.19 7.26 -1.04
C THR A 175 10.67 7.26 -1.01
N GLY A 176 10.10 6.42 -0.16
CA GLY A 176 8.67 6.32 -0.03
C GLY A 176 8.21 6.13 1.41
N ILE A 177 6.96 6.47 1.63
CA ILE A 177 6.21 6.27 2.87
C ILE A 177 4.86 5.63 2.57
N ALA A 178 4.37 4.85 3.51
CA ALA A 178 3.03 4.29 3.44
C ALA A 178 2.38 4.26 4.83
N LYS A 179 1.05 4.21 4.84
CA LYS A 179 0.26 3.97 6.05
C LYS A 179 -0.85 2.97 5.76
N GLY A 180 -1.23 2.25 6.79
CA GLY A 180 -2.32 1.30 6.80
C GLY A 180 -2.00 0.11 7.70
N SER A 181 -3.04 -0.42 8.35
CA SER A 181 -2.97 -1.60 9.22
C SER A 181 -4.29 -2.36 9.29
N GLY A 182 -5.43 -1.70 9.05
CA GLY A 182 -6.76 -2.26 8.90
C GLY A 182 -7.50 -1.70 7.71
N MET A 183 -8.62 -2.35 7.33
CA MET A 183 -9.35 -2.09 6.09
C MET A 183 -8.41 -2.21 4.88
N ILE A 184 -7.65 -3.35 4.80
CA ILE A 184 -6.63 -3.59 3.78
C ILE A 184 -7.03 -4.75 2.88
N HIS A 185 -7.58 -4.41 1.72
CA HIS A 185 -7.75 -5.30 0.58
C HIS A 185 -7.73 -4.48 -0.71
N PRO A 186 -6.55 -4.19 -1.25
CA PRO A 186 -6.43 -3.36 -2.42
C PRO A 186 -6.93 -4.10 -3.67
N ASN A 187 -8.09 -3.70 -4.13
CA ASN A 187 -8.48 -3.87 -5.53
C ASN A 187 -8.28 -2.51 -6.20
N MET A 188 -7.00 -2.11 -6.37
CA MET A 188 -6.52 -0.75 -6.58
C MET A 188 -6.65 0.11 -5.30
N ALA A 189 -6.00 -0.37 -4.24
CA ALA A 189 -5.51 0.26 -3.02
C ALA A 189 -6.42 0.31 -1.78
N THR A 190 -5.91 -0.15 -0.60
CA THR A 190 -6.45 0.18 0.74
C THR A 190 -5.35 0.74 1.63
N MET A 191 -4.78 1.90 1.24
CA MET A 191 -3.69 2.54 1.97
C MET A 191 -3.43 3.94 1.42
N LEU A 192 -2.59 4.69 2.07
CA LEU A 192 -1.92 5.83 1.44
C LEU A 192 -0.45 5.46 1.26
N GLY A 193 0.02 5.51 0.02
CA GLY A 193 1.42 5.27 -0.34
C GLY A 193 1.95 6.35 -1.26
N PHE A 194 3.11 6.89 -0.90
CA PHE A 194 3.77 7.96 -1.64
C PHE A 194 5.22 7.58 -1.87
N ILE A 195 5.65 7.54 -3.12
CA ILE A 195 7.04 7.32 -3.51
C ILE A 195 7.50 8.52 -4.33
N ALA A 196 8.65 9.06 -4.01
CA ALA A 196 9.31 10.08 -4.82
C ALA A 196 10.64 9.55 -5.36
N THR A 197 10.97 9.91 -6.60
CA THR A 197 12.26 9.63 -7.24
C THR A 197 12.80 10.87 -7.94
N ASP A 198 14.12 10.97 -8.03
CA ASP A 198 14.81 12.02 -8.79
C ASP A 198 14.91 11.72 -10.30
N ALA A 199 14.44 10.56 -10.75
CA ALA A 199 14.38 10.19 -12.17
C ALA A 199 13.53 11.17 -12.98
N LYS A 200 13.83 11.32 -14.26
CA LYS A 200 13.01 12.08 -15.20
C LYS A 200 12.20 11.12 -16.08
N VAL A 201 10.88 11.18 -15.94
CA VAL A 201 9.94 10.30 -16.65
C VAL A 201 8.77 11.13 -17.19
N SER A 202 8.34 10.89 -18.41
CA SER A 202 7.18 11.58 -18.96
C SER A 202 5.89 11.16 -18.25
N GLN A 203 4.90 12.05 -18.21
CA GLN A 203 3.64 11.82 -17.49
C GLN A 203 2.92 10.52 -17.93
N PRO A 204 2.75 10.20 -19.23
CA PRO A 204 2.08 8.97 -19.64
C PRO A 204 2.85 7.69 -19.22
N VAL A 205 4.18 7.74 -19.33
CA VAL A 205 5.04 6.60 -18.99
C VAL A 205 5.04 6.36 -17.47
N LEU A 206 5.10 7.44 -16.68
CA LEU A 206 5.03 7.32 -15.22
C LEU A 206 3.66 6.79 -14.76
N GLN A 207 2.57 7.22 -15.39
CA GLN A 207 1.23 6.72 -15.08
C GLN A 207 1.12 5.21 -15.31
N LEU A 208 1.59 4.72 -16.47
CA LEU A 208 1.62 3.30 -16.77
C LEU A 208 2.50 2.52 -15.77
N MET A 209 3.71 3.02 -15.51
CA MET A 209 4.63 2.41 -14.54
C MET A 209 4.02 2.31 -13.15
N THR A 210 3.28 3.35 -12.71
CA THR A 210 2.60 3.37 -11.42
C THR A 210 1.51 2.30 -11.33
N GLN A 211 0.73 2.09 -12.40
CA GLN A 211 -0.26 1.03 -12.48
C GLN A 211 0.38 -0.36 -12.38
N GLU A 212 1.42 -0.62 -13.18
CA GLU A 212 2.12 -1.89 -13.17
C GLU A 212 2.75 -2.19 -11.79
N ILE A 213 3.36 -1.18 -11.15
CA ILE A 213 3.94 -1.32 -9.80
C ILE A 213 2.85 -1.59 -8.77
N ALA A 214 1.73 -0.86 -8.82
CA ALA A 214 0.61 -1.11 -7.90
C ALA A 214 0.10 -2.54 -8.00
N ASP A 215 -0.03 -3.08 -9.22
CA ASP A 215 -0.49 -4.45 -9.47
C ASP A 215 0.46 -5.51 -8.94
N ASP A 216 1.77 -5.24 -8.99
CA ASP A 216 2.80 -6.16 -8.53
C ASP A 216 3.04 -6.07 -7.00
N THR A 217 2.54 -5.03 -6.33
CA THR A 217 2.88 -4.72 -4.92
C THR A 217 1.66 -4.48 -4.05
N PHE A 218 1.13 -3.27 -4.01
CA PHE A 218 0.01 -2.91 -3.14
C PHE A 218 -1.29 -3.66 -3.48
N ASN A 219 -1.52 -4.02 -4.75
CA ASN A 219 -2.62 -4.89 -5.15
C ASN A 219 -2.37 -6.38 -4.89
N SER A 220 -1.33 -6.71 -4.14
CA SER A 220 -0.97 -8.09 -3.78
C SER A 220 -0.90 -8.29 -2.27
N ILE A 221 -1.58 -7.43 -1.49
CA ILE A 221 -1.67 -7.57 -0.03
C ILE A 221 -3.13 -7.63 0.43
N THR A 222 -3.37 -8.17 1.63
CA THR A 222 -4.65 -8.02 2.35
C THR A 222 -4.46 -8.25 3.83
N VAL A 223 -5.21 -7.52 4.68
CA VAL A 223 -5.29 -7.76 6.13
C VAL A 223 -6.64 -8.41 6.47
N ASP A 224 -7.74 -7.81 6.08
CA ASP A 224 -9.10 -8.18 6.49
C ASP A 224 -10.09 -8.41 5.33
N GLY A 225 -9.67 -8.15 4.11
CA GLY A 225 -10.52 -8.32 2.93
C GLY A 225 -11.42 -7.13 2.60
N ASP A 226 -11.35 -6.03 3.38
CA ASP A 226 -12.18 -4.85 3.21
C ASP A 226 -11.46 -3.75 2.40
N THR A 227 -12.13 -3.21 1.37
CA THR A 227 -11.60 -2.14 0.52
C THR A 227 -12.03 -0.78 1.04
N SER A 228 -11.07 0.13 1.28
CA SER A 228 -11.32 1.48 1.79
C SER A 228 -11.90 2.43 0.73
N THR A 229 -12.41 3.55 1.20
CA THR A 229 -12.97 4.65 0.41
C THR A 229 -11.92 5.65 -0.08
N ASN A 230 -10.68 5.61 0.47
CA ASN A 230 -9.70 6.70 0.35
C ASN A 230 -8.39 6.33 -0.32
N ASP A 231 -8.21 5.08 -0.67
CA ASP A 231 -6.92 4.52 -1.07
C ASP A 231 -6.29 5.23 -2.24
N SER A 232 -4.99 5.49 -2.09
CA SER A 232 -4.22 6.22 -3.08
C SER A 232 -2.76 5.78 -3.07
N PHE A 233 -2.23 5.42 -4.23
CA PHE A 233 -0.82 5.16 -4.44
C PHE A 233 -0.27 6.15 -5.47
N ILE A 234 0.75 6.90 -5.07
CA ILE A 234 1.31 8.01 -5.83
C ILE A 234 2.81 7.78 -6.04
N ILE A 235 3.26 7.90 -7.29
CA ILE A 235 4.68 7.99 -7.63
C ILE A 235 4.96 9.36 -8.21
N ILE A 236 5.97 10.04 -7.66
CA ILE A 236 6.42 11.37 -8.06
C ILE A 236 7.80 11.23 -8.69
N ALA A 237 7.99 11.73 -9.91
CA ALA A 237 9.29 11.80 -10.57
C ALA A 237 9.68 13.28 -10.77
N THR A 238 10.75 13.72 -10.07
CA THR A 238 11.14 15.14 -10.05
C THR A 238 12.05 15.56 -11.18
N GLY A 239 12.70 14.61 -11.87
CA GLY A 239 13.62 14.87 -12.96
C GLY A 239 14.92 15.55 -12.55
N LYS A 240 15.32 15.49 -11.27
CA LYS A 240 16.47 16.25 -10.74
C LYS A 240 17.80 15.50 -10.78
N ASN A 241 17.83 14.24 -11.23
CA ASN A 241 19.08 13.47 -11.31
C ASN A 241 19.94 13.77 -12.56
N GLY A 242 19.50 14.67 -13.43
CA GLY A 242 20.25 15.09 -14.64
C GLY A 242 20.16 14.11 -15.82
N GLN A 243 19.36 13.05 -15.75
CA GLN A 243 19.11 12.16 -16.89
C GLN A 243 18.20 12.81 -17.94
N SER A 244 18.34 12.35 -19.20
CA SER A 244 17.31 12.57 -20.21
C SER A 244 16.01 11.85 -19.80
N GLU A 245 14.90 12.38 -20.24
CA GLU A 245 13.58 11.84 -19.94
C GLU A 245 13.40 10.40 -20.47
N ILE A 246 12.74 9.56 -19.67
CA ILE A 246 12.21 8.26 -20.10
C ILE A 246 10.80 8.53 -20.60
N ASP A 247 10.64 8.60 -21.92
CA ASP A 247 9.37 8.94 -22.58
C ASP A 247 8.72 7.77 -23.33
N ASN A 248 9.38 6.59 -23.30
CA ASN A 248 8.93 5.39 -23.97
C ASN A 248 9.20 4.13 -23.13
N ILE A 249 8.26 3.21 -23.13
CA ILE A 249 8.38 1.90 -22.45
C ILE A 249 9.45 0.98 -23.07
N ALA A 250 9.82 1.20 -24.33
CA ALA A 250 10.91 0.48 -24.99
C ALA A 250 12.30 0.95 -24.56
N ASP A 251 12.42 2.07 -23.85
CA ASP A 251 13.69 2.52 -23.28
C ASP A 251 14.19 1.50 -22.26
N PRO A 252 15.42 0.97 -22.40
CA PRO A 252 15.96 -0.01 -21.45
C PRO A 252 15.94 0.45 -19.98
N ARG A 253 16.00 1.77 -19.75
CA ARG A 253 15.93 2.38 -18.43
C ARG A 253 14.55 2.23 -17.78
N TYR A 254 13.48 2.11 -18.56
CA TYR A 254 12.12 1.87 -18.05
C TYR A 254 12.07 0.66 -17.12
N LYS A 255 12.56 -0.49 -17.59
CA LYS A 255 12.57 -1.73 -16.81
C LYS A 255 13.45 -1.62 -15.57
N GLN A 256 14.60 -0.94 -15.67
CA GLN A 256 15.53 -0.77 -14.55
C GLN A 256 14.89 0.12 -13.46
N LEU A 257 14.29 1.26 -13.85
CA LEU A 257 13.59 2.15 -12.93
C LEU A 257 12.36 1.46 -12.31
N LYS A 258 11.54 0.79 -13.13
CA LYS A 258 10.40 0.03 -12.64
C LYS A 258 10.81 -1.00 -11.58
N ASN A 259 11.87 -1.77 -11.81
CA ASN A 259 12.35 -2.76 -10.84
C ASN A 259 12.81 -2.11 -9.51
N LEU A 260 13.49 -0.96 -9.57
CA LEU A 260 13.91 -0.22 -8.39
C LEU A 260 12.70 0.25 -7.58
N LEU A 261 11.72 0.88 -8.23
CA LEU A 261 10.51 1.42 -7.60
C LEU A 261 9.58 0.29 -7.12
N CYS A 262 9.46 -0.80 -7.89
CA CYS A 262 8.70 -1.98 -7.50
C CYS A 262 9.26 -2.62 -6.23
N GLY A 263 10.59 -2.76 -6.14
CA GLY A 263 11.22 -3.28 -4.92
C GLY A 263 10.96 -2.39 -3.69
N LEU A 264 10.96 -1.07 -3.85
CA LEU A 264 10.61 -0.13 -2.77
C LEU A 264 9.13 -0.23 -2.40
N ALA A 265 8.24 -0.26 -3.40
CA ALA A 265 6.80 -0.37 -3.19
C ALA A 265 6.41 -1.70 -2.51
N LEU A 266 7.05 -2.80 -2.89
CA LEU A 266 6.83 -4.11 -2.26
C LEU A 266 7.25 -4.12 -0.78
N GLU A 267 8.38 -3.49 -0.44
CA GLU A 267 8.82 -3.35 0.94
C GLU A 267 7.80 -2.58 1.78
N LEU A 268 7.26 -1.47 1.25
CA LEU A 268 6.22 -0.69 1.91
C LEU A 268 4.89 -1.46 2.02
N ALA A 269 4.49 -2.18 0.97
CA ALA A 269 3.28 -3.00 0.96
C ALA A 269 3.35 -4.14 1.99
N GLN A 270 4.48 -4.84 2.08
CA GLN A 270 4.70 -5.86 3.10
C GLN A 270 4.75 -5.27 4.51
N ALA A 271 5.31 -4.07 4.70
CA ALA A 271 5.31 -3.39 5.98
C ALA A 271 3.89 -3.11 6.50
N ILE A 272 2.93 -2.81 5.62
CA ILE A 272 1.51 -2.67 5.97
C ILE A 272 0.96 -3.98 6.55
N VAL A 273 1.19 -5.10 5.88
CA VAL A 273 0.70 -6.42 6.32
C VAL A 273 1.38 -6.86 7.62
N ARG A 274 2.69 -6.61 7.75
CA ARG A 274 3.46 -6.92 8.97
C ARG A 274 2.97 -6.15 10.18
N ASP A 275 2.43 -4.95 9.96
CA ASP A 275 1.82 -4.09 10.98
C ASP A 275 0.27 -4.17 10.94
N GLY A 276 -0.28 -5.22 10.36
CA GLY A 276 -1.73 -5.45 10.34
C GLY A 276 -2.32 -5.45 11.75
N GLU A 277 -3.53 -4.92 11.91
CA GLU A 277 -4.21 -4.83 13.22
C GLU A 277 -4.28 -6.20 13.90
N GLY A 278 -3.61 -6.33 15.03
CA GLY A 278 -3.53 -7.57 15.79
C GLY A 278 -2.69 -8.69 15.16
N ALA A 279 -1.92 -8.43 14.09
CA ALA A 279 -1.11 -9.44 13.42
C ALA A 279 -0.01 -10.01 14.32
N THR A 280 0.12 -11.34 14.33
CA THR A 280 1.19 -12.07 15.00
C THR A 280 2.06 -12.85 14.02
N LYS A 281 1.58 -13.05 12.80
CA LYS A 281 2.26 -13.78 11.72
C LYS A 281 2.15 -13.06 10.40
N PHE A 282 3.24 -13.08 9.62
CA PHE A 282 3.28 -12.66 8.23
C PHE A 282 3.19 -13.87 7.32
N ILE A 283 2.25 -13.86 6.38
CA ILE A 283 1.92 -15.03 5.57
C ILE A 283 2.06 -14.67 4.10
N THR A 284 2.84 -15.46 3.38
CA THR A 284 2.99 -15.37 1.94
C THR A 284 2.21 -16.51 1.27
N ILE A 285 1.28 -16.19 0.39
CA ILE A 285 0.54 -17.17 -0.42
C ILE A 285 1.07 -17.11 -1.85
N GLU A 286 1.80 -18.14 -2.26
CA GLU A 286 2.34 -18.30 -3.62
C GLU A 286 1.48 -19.27 -4.40
N VAL A 287 0.88 -18.85 -5.49
CA VAL A 287 0.16 -19.73 -6.42
C VAL A 287 0.94 -19.75 -7.73
N CYS A 288 1.32 -20.95 -8.16
CA CYS A 288 2.08 -21.17 -9.39
C CYS A 288 1.40 -22.17 -10.32
N ASN A 289 1.89 -22.21 -11.58
CA ASN A 289 1.40 -23.09 -12.63
C ASN A 289 -0.12 -22.90 -12.89
N ALA A 290 -0.60 -21.66 -12.82
CA ALA A 290 -1.96 -21.25 -13.19
C ALA A 290 -2.06 -21.02 -14.70
N GLU A 291 -3.27 -21.06 -15.24
CA GLU A 291 -3.56 -20.78 -16.64
C GLU A 291 -3.41 -19.26 -16.97
N SER A 292 -3.74 -18.42 -16.00
CA SER A 292 -3.55 -16.97 -16.07
C SER A 292 -3.10 -16.42 -14.72
N ARG A 293 -2.53 -15.18 -14.73
CA ARG A 293 -2.19 -14.46 -13.52
C ARG A 293 -3.42 -14.16 -12.66
N ASP A 294 -4.56 -13.88 -13.29
CA ASP A 294 -5.81 -13.59 -12.59
C ASP A 294 -6.33 -14.85 -11.86
N GLU A 295 -6.24 -16.03 -12.49
CA GLU A 295 -6.53 -17.32 -11.86
C GLU A 295 -5.65 -17.54 -10.61
N ALA A 296 -4.33 -17.32 -10.75
CA ALA A 296 -3.41 -17.43 -9.63
C ALA A 296 -3.75 -16.48 -8.48
N ARG A 297 -4.07 -15.22 -8.79
CA ARG A 297 -4.49 -14.21 -7.79
C ARG A 297 -5.80 -14.58 -7.12
N GLN A 298 -6.77 -15.07 -7.87
CA GLN A 298 -8.07 -15.49 -7.35
C GLN A 298 -7.90 -16.62 -6.33
N ALA A 299 -7.11 -17.64 -6.64
CA ALA A 299 -6.81 -18.73 -5.71
C ALA A 299 -6.05 -18.23 -4.47
N ALA A 300 -5.04 -17.38 -4.65
CA ALA A 300 -4.25 -16.82 -3.56
C ALA A 300 -5.12 -15.98 -2.60
N TYR A 301 -5.98 -15.11 -3.13
CA TYR A 301 -6.88 -14.29 -2.31
C TYR A 301 -7.97 -15.10 -1.61
N ALA A 302 -8.44 -16.20 -2.18
CA ALA A 302 -9.39 -17.08 -1.50
C ALA A 302 -8.80 -17.65 -0.20
N VAL A 303 -7.52 -18.00 -0.21
CA VAL A 303 -6.79 -18.43 1.00
C VAL A 303 -6.50 -17.26 1.92
N ALA A 304 -5.96 -16.16 1.39
CA ALA A 304 -5.50 -15.00 2.16
C ALA A 304 -6.62 -14.29 2.93
N ARG A 305 -7.87 -14.34 2.43
CA ARG A 305 -9.04 -13.71 3.04
C ARG A 305 -9.89 -14.65 3.89
N SER A 306 -9.60 -15.96 3.90
CA SER A 306 -10.40 -16.93 4.65
C SER A 306 -10.26 -16.74 6.17
N PRO A 307 -11.31 -16.34 6.91
CA PRO A 307 -11.22 -16.21 8.37
C PRO A 307 -10.81 -17.52 9.05
N LEU A 308 -11.28 -18.66 8.53
CA LEU A 308 -10.93 -19.98 9.08
C LEU A 308 -9.44 -20.30 8.90
N VAL A 309 -8.85 -19.93 7.76
CA VAL A 309 -7.42 -20.07 7.51
C VAL A 309 -6.64 -19.14 8.41
N LYS A 310 -7.00 -17.85 8.47
CA LYS A 310 -6.31 -16.83 9.26
C LYS A 310 -6.34 -17.12 10.76
N THR A 311 -7.45 -17.64 11.29
CA THR A 311 -7.55 -18.05 12.69
C THR A 311 -6.76 -19.32 12.98
N ALA A 312 -6.60 -20.25 12.02
CA ALA A 312 -5.72 -21.40 12.17
C ALA A 312 -4.25 -20.97 12.27
N PHE A 313 -3.81 -19.99 11.44
CA PHE A 313 -2.48 -19.40 11.55
C PHE A 313 -2.25 -18.76 12.92
N PHE A 314 -3.21 -17.99 13.43
CA PHE A 314 -3.13 -17.39 14.77
C PHE A 314 -2.96 -18.47 15.86
N ALA A 315 -3.75 -19.54 15.78
CA ALA A 315 -3.67 -20.66 16.72
C ALA A 315 -2.44 -21.55 16.54
N SER A 316 -1.59 -21.28 15.54
CA SER A 316 -0.50 -22.17 15.12
C SER A 316 -1.00 -23.61 14.80
N ASP A 317 -2.22 -23.73 14.26
CA ASP A 317 -2.84 -25.01 13.88
C ASP A 317 -2.53 -25.33 12.41
N PRO A 318 -1.80 -26.43 12.09
CA PRO A 318 -1.51 -26.82 10.72
C PRO A 318 -2.75 -27.42 10.02
N ASN A 319 -3.80 -26.65 9.93
CA ASN A 319 -5.11 -27.09 9.43
C ASN A 319 -5.15 -27.16 7.91
N LEU A 320 -4.63 -28.23 7.33
CA LEU A 320 -4.61 -28.45 5.89
C LEU A 320 -6.01 -28.47 5.28
N GLY A 321 -7.00 -28.96 6.01
CA GLY A 321 -8.39 -29.01 5.55
C GLY A 321 -8.95 -27.63 5.26
N ARG A 322 -8.69 -26.62 6.11
CA ARG A 322 -9.10 -25.23 5.89
C ARG A 322 -8.39 -24.60 4.69
N LEU A 323 -7.09 -24.87 4.52
CA LEU A 323 -6.33 -24.37 3.38
C LEU A 323 -6.88 -24.93 2.06
N LEU A 324 -7.04 -26.27 1.96
CA LEU A 324 -7.57 -26.91 0.75
C LEU A 324 -9.01 -26.49 0.46
N ALA A 325 -9.85 -26.36 1.50
CA ALA A 325 -11.22 -25.86 1.36
C ALA A 325 -11.25 -24.43 0.80
N ALA A 326 -10.37 -23.54 1.28
CA ALA A 326 -10.27 -22.17 0.78
C ALA A 326 -9.85 -22.12 -0.70
N VAL A 327 -8.89 -22.95 -1.12
CA VAL A 327 -8.53 -23.08 -2.54
C VAL A 327 -9.70 -23.60 -3.35
N GLY A 328 -10.40 -24.63 -2.86
CA GLY A 328 -11.58 -25.21 -3.53
C GLY A 328 -12.76 -24.23 -3.68
N CYS A 329 -12.88 -23.25 -2.77
CA CYS A 329 -13.89 -22.17 -2.84
C CYS A 329 -13.46 -20.98 -3.71
N SER A 330 -12.28 -21.01 -4.31
CA SER A 330 -11.73 -19.88 -5.08
C SER A 330 -12.53 -19.55 -6.35
N GLY A 331 -13.31 -20.49 -6.87
CA GLY A 331 -13.96 -20.37 -8.18
C GLY A 331 -13.04 -20.67 -9.37
N VAL A 332 -11.79 -21.08 -9.10
CA VAL A 332 -10.85 -21.55 -10.10
C VAL A 332 -11.23 -22.98 -10.51
N ASP A 333 -11.19 -23.28 -11.80
CA ASP A 333 -11.39 -24.62 -12.33
C ASP A 333 -10.14 -25.47 -12.05
N LEU A 334 -10.06 -26.12 -10.90
CA LEU A 334 -8.90 -26.89 -10.45
C LEU A 334 -9.20 -28.40 -10.39
N ASP A 335 -8.18 -29.23 -10.70
CA ASP A 335 -8.22 -30.66 -10.42
C ASP A 335 -7.54 -30.96 -9.09
N CYS A 336 -8.36 -31.34 -8.09
CA CYS A 336 -7.86 -31.68 -6.77
C CYS A 336 -6.82 -32.81 -6.78
N ASN A 337 -6.86 -33.72 -7.77
CA ASN A 337 -5.92 -34.85 -7.85
C ASN A 337 -4.52 -34.44 -8.30
N THR A 338 -4.38 -33.31 -8.99
CA THR A 338 -3.09 -32.82 -9.47
C THR A 338 -2.50 -31.72 -8.60
N LEU A 339 -3.36 -31.00 -7.84
CA LEU A 339 -2.95 -29.92 -6.93
C LEU A 339 -1.89 -30.40 -5.94
N LYS A 340 -0.87 -29.55 -5.71
CA LYS A 340 0.11 -29.76 -4.65
C LYS A 340 0.20 -28.52 -3.75
N MET A 341 0.49 -28.75 -2.46
CA MET A 341 0.62 -27.66 -1.48
C MET A 341 1.81 -27.90 -0.56
N TRP A 342 2.54 -26.81 -0.27
CA TRP A 342 3.67 -26.81 0.66
C TRP A 342 3.47 -25.72 1.72
N LEU A 343 3.99 -25.98 2.94
CA LEU A 343 4.18 -25.01 4.01
C LEU A 343 5.68 -24.88 4.29
N ASN A 344 6.27 -23.70 4.09
CA ASN A 344 7.72 -23.45 4.20
C ASN A 344 8.58 -24.54 3.54
N GLY A 345 8.16 -25.02 2.35
CA GLY A 345 8.85 -26.07 1.62
C GLY A 345 8.50 -27.52 2.02
N VAL A 346 7.76 -27.75 3.10
CA VAL A 346 7.25 -29.08 3.47
C VAL A 346 6.06 -29.41 2.59
N LEU A 347 6.12 -30.48 1.79
CA LEU A 347 4.97 -30.95 1.00
C LEU A 347 3.90 -31.50 1.94
N VAL A 348 2.74 -30.87 1.96
CA VAL A 348 1.64 -31.18 2.90
C VAL A 348 0.45 -31.83 2.22
N ALA A 349 0.20 -31.53 0.94
CA ALA A 349 -0.89 -32.13 0.18
C ALA A 349 -0.49 -32.41 -1.27
N GLU A 350 -0.93 -33.55 -1.78
CA GLU A 350 -0.82 -33.99 -3.17
C GLU A 350 -1.86 -35.07 -3.48
N LYS A 351 -2.15 -35.31 -4.76
CA LYS A 351 -3.03 -36.41 -5.23
C LYS A 351 -4.39 -36.45 -4.51
N GLY A 352 -4.99 -35.28 -4.29
CA GLY A 352 -6.30 -35.12 -3.67
C GLY A 352 -6.34 -35.35 -2.17
N GLY A 353 -5.20 -35.48 -1.49
CA GLY A 353 -5.13 -35.75 -0.07
C GLY A 353 -3.86 -35.29 0.61
N ARG A 354 -3.69 -35.69 1.85
CA ARG A 354 -2.48 -35.46 2.64
C ARG A 354 -1.27 -36.15 1.99
N ALA A 355 -0.15 -35.48 1.88
CA ALA A 355 1.08 -36.06 1.34
C ALA A 355 1.58 -37.23 2.23
N ALA A 356 2.02 -38.32 1.61
CA ALA A 356 2.41 -39.54 2.32
C ALA A 356 3.58 -39.35 3.31
N GLY A 357 4.48 -38.41 3.02
CA GLY A 357 5.64 -38.09 3.89
C GLY A 357 5.37 -37.01 4.95
N TYR A 358 4.18 -36.41 4.99
CA TYR A 358 3.86 -35.36 5.94
C TYR A 358 3.51 -35.90 7.31
N THR A 359 4.05 -35.26 8.35
CA THR A 359 3.68 -35.51 9.77
C THR A 359 3.15 -34.23 10.44
N GLU A 360 2.31 -34.38 11.46
CA GLU A 360 1.76 -33.22 12.20
C GLU A 360 2.87 -32.41 12.88
N GLU A 361 3.96 -33.06 13.34
CA GLU A 361 5.10 -32.39 13.95
C GLU A 361 5.80 -31.45 12.97
N GLN A 362 5.89 -31.84 11.68
CA GLN A 362 6.44 -30.97 10.63
C GLN A 362 5.53 -29.75 10.40
N GLY A 363 4.22 -29.97 10.33
CA GLY A 363 3.25 -28.88 10.20
C GLY A 363 3.30 -27.92 11.38
N GLN A 364 3.32 -28.47 12.61
CA GLN A 364 3.39 -27.68 13.82
C GLN A 364 4.67 -26.86 13.91
N ALA A 365 5.81 -27.42 13.49
CA ALA A 365 7.07 -26.68 13.45
C ALA A 365 6.98 -25.46 12.52
N VAL A 366 6.38 -25.60 11.32
CA VAL A 366 6.14 -24.47 10.41
C VAL A 366 5.18 -23.46 11.02
N MET A 367 4.06 -23.93 11.59
CA MET A 367 3.03 -23.03 12.12
C MET A 367 3.47 -22.24 13.35
N ASN A 368 4.54 -22.63 14.02
CA ASN A 368 5.14 -21.88 15.13
C ASN A 368 6.01 -20.71 14.67
N GLU A 369 6.41 -20.68 13.38
CA GLU A 369 7.17 -19.56 12.83
C GLU A 369 6.33 -18.29 12.73
N SER A 370 6.99 -17.12 12.80
CA SER A 370 6.34 -15.83 12.61
C SER A 370 6.14 -15.47 11.12
N GLU A 371 6.87 -16.15 10.22
CA GLU A 371 6.74 -15.98 8.77
C GLU A 371 6.49 -17.34 8.11
N ILE A 372 5.38 -17.43 7.38
CA ILE A 372 4.93 -18.69 6.79
C ILE A 372 4.65 -18.47 5.31
N THR A 373 5.18 -19.35 4.48
CA THR A 373 4.88 -19.41 3.04
C THR A 373 3.99 -20.61 2.75
N VAL A 374 2.82 -20.36 2.17
CA VAL A 374 1.94 -21.36 1.60
C VAL A 374 2.13 -21.34 0.10
N ARG A 375 2.71 -22.38 -0.45
CA ARG A 375 2.86 -22.52 -1.91
C ARG A 375 1.83 -23.52 -2.43
N ILE A 376 1.08 -23.11 -3.47
CA ILE A 376 0.02 -23.87 -4.12
C ILE A 376 0.39 -24.00 -5.59
N ASP A 377 0.49 -25.23 -6.07
CA ASP A 377 0.74 -25.55 -7.47
C ASP A 377 -0.54 -26.10 -8.10
N LEU A 378 -1.12 -25.33 -9.03
CA LEU A 378 -2.39 -25.68 -9.68
C LEU A 378 -2.21 -26.70 -10.82
N GLN A 379 -1.00 -26.89 -11.34
CA GLN A 379 -0.68 -27.79 -12.45
C GLN A 379 -1.48 -27.53 -13.74
N ARG A 380 -1.82 -26.25 -14.02
CA ARG A 380 -2.71 -25.87 -15.13
C ARG A 380 -2.03 -25.04 -16.22
N GLY A 381 -0.91 -24.38 -15.91
CA GLY A 381 -0.24 -23.47 -16.84
C GLY A 381 1.16 -23.10 -16.40
N ARG A 382 1.53 -21.81 -16.63
CA ARG A 382 2.86 -21.29 -16.30
C ARG A 382 2.82 -19.98 -15.53
N GLU A 383 1.62 -19.42 -15.36
CA GLU A 383 1.43 -18.14 -14.69
C GLU A 383 1.46 -18.32 -13.17
N GLN A 384 1.75 -17.23 -12.49
CA GLN A 384 1.87 -17.22 -11.05
C GLN A 384 1.46 -15.88 -10.44
N ALA A 385 1.10 -15.91 -9.16
CA ALA A 385 0.88 -14.73 -8.36
C ALA A 385 1.26 -14.99 -6.90
N THR A 386 1.65 -13.91 -6.21
CA THR A 386 1.92 -13.94 -4.77
C THR A 386 1.03 -12.92 -4.08
N VAL A 387 0.40 -13.31 -2.98
CA VAL A 387 -0.39 -12.43 -2.10
C VAL A 387 0.17 -12.51 -0.70
N TYR A 388 0.30 -11.35 -0.05
CA TYR A 388 0.76 -11.25 1.33
C TYR A 388 -0.40 -10.96 2.25
N THR A 389 -0.46 -11.66 3.38
CA THR A 389 -1.50 -11.48 4.40
C THR A 389 -0.93 -11.70 5.81
N CYS A 390 -1.76 -11.53 6.81
CA CYS A 390 -1.46 -11.85 8.21
C CYS A 390 -2.51 -12.81 8.77
N ASP A 391 -2.28 -13.31 9.97
CA ASP A 391 -3.26 -14.05 10.74
C ASP A 391 -4.43 -13.17 11.24
N LEU A 392 -5.42 -13.75 11.88
CA LEU A 392 -6.55 -13.06 12.50
C LEU A 392 -6.61 -13.42 13.99
N SER A 393 -6.22 -12.46 14.83
CA SER A 393 -6.16 -12.61 16.28
C SER A 393 -7.38 -12.03 17.00
N HIS A 394 -7.47 -12.24 18.30
CA HIS A 394 -8.47 -11.58 19.15
C HIS A 394 -8.27 -10.06 19.21
N ASP A 395 -7.01 -9.58 19.11
CA ASP A 395 -6.69 -8.16 19.14
C ASP A 395 -7.30 -7.41 17.96
N TYR A 396 -7.43 -8.05 16.78
CA TYR A 396 -8.13 -7.44 15.64
C TYR A 396 -9.56 -7.02 16.01
N VAL A 397 -10.29 -7.91 16.70
CA VAL A 397 -11.67 -7.62 17.14
C VAL A 397 -11.70 -6.49 18.17
N SER A 398 -10.79 -6.53 19.15
CA SER A 398 -10.72 -5.49 20.20
C SER A 398 -10.41 -4.10 19.61
N ILE A 399 -9.41 -4.01 18.71
CA ILE A 399 -9.02 -2.76 18.05
C ILE A 399 -10.20 -2.16 17.27
N ASN A 400 -10.92 -3.01 16.52
CA ASN A 400 -12.02 -2.54 15.67
C ASN A 400 -13.30 -2.23 16.44
N ALA A 401 -13.54 -2.90 17.58
CA ALA A 401 -14.66 -2.59 18.48
C ALA A 401 -14.53 -1.19 19.09
N ASP A 402 -13.31 -0.74 19.37
CA ASP A 402 -13.01 0.53 20.04
C ASP A 402 -12.60 1.67 19.07
N TYR A 403 -12.65 1.45 17.74
CA TYR A 403 -12.09 2.39 16.73
C TYR A 403 -12.67 3.81 16.79
N ARG A 404 -13.92 3.97 17.22
CA ARG A 404 -14.60 5.29 17.31
C ARG A 404 -14.43 5.99 18.65
N SER A 405 -13.95 5.28 19.66
CA SER A 405 -13.81 5.82 21.03
C SER A 405 -12.57 6.70 21.23
#